data_9114cbc99b626fe58f8af91de834598f
#
_entry.id   9114cbc99b626fe58f8af91de834598f
#
_cell.length_a   1.000
_cell.length_b   1.000
_cell.length_c   1.000
_cell.angle_alpha   90.00
_cell.angle_beta   90.00
_cell.angle_gamma   90.00
#
_symmetry.space_group_name_H-M   'P 1'
#
loop_
_entity.id
_entity.type
_entity.pdbx_description
1 polymer ?
#
loop_
_entity_poly.entity_id
_entity_poly.type
_entity_poly.pdbx_seq_one_letter_code
_entity_poly.pdbx_strand_id
1 'polypeptide(L)'
;MKKALTILVIFAIVLRLSASAFADNGGIKITKNPSDEDHFIGETAAFVANARQYSGITWTVVDPDGYRYTVDEFRSFFPNSYISGDTTGTLIINNVHADMDGYRFFCTFSNSNGADSTTEAVLHIIYQGKTLDIPQGLLMDLVPGYRPDPTTGQPTYPAMYW
;
A
#
# COMPACT_ATOMS: atom_id res chain seq x y z
N MET A 1 -40.54 -49.87 -26.90
CA MET A 1 -40.75 -48.46 -26.52
C MET A 1 -40.54 -48.16 -25.04
N LYS A 2 -40.95 -49.06 -24.09
CA LYS A 2 -40.76 -48.80 -22.63
C LYS A 2 -39.31 -48.74 -22.17
N LYS A 3 -38.38 -49.52 -22.77
CA LYS A 3 -36.95 -49.53 -22.39
C LYS A 3 -36.18 -48.27 -22.82
N ALA A 4 -36.55 -47.68 -23.95
CA ALA A 4 -35.94 -46.42 -24.42
C ALA A 4 -36.33 -45.20 -23.56
N LEU A 5 -37.55 -45.18 -23.06
CA LEU A 5 -38.04 -44.12 -22.18
C LEU A 5 -37.35 -44.13 -20.80
N THR A 6 -37.09 -45.35 -20.27
CA THR A 6 -36.40 -45.49 -18.98
C THR A 6 -34.95 -45.02 -19.04
N ILE A 7 -34.23 -45.28 -20.15
CA ILE A 7 -32.85 -44.80 -20.37
C ILE A 7 -32.81 -43.29 -20.52
N LEU A 8 -33.78 -42.69 -21.19
CA LEU A 8 -33.88 -41.25 -21.36
C LEU A 8 -34.11 -40.53 -20.02
N VAL A 9 -34.95 -41.07 -19.12
CA VAL A 9 -35.21 -40.48 -17.81
C VAL A 9 -33.98 -40.59 -16.90
N ILE A 10 -33.25 -41.71 -16.94
CA ILE A 10 -32.00 -41.90 -16.16
C ILE A 10 -30.93 -40.90 -16.65
N PHE A 11 -30.79 -40.71 -17.96
CA PHE A 11 -29.85 -39.75 -18.52
C PHE A 11 -30.19 -38.28 -18.18
N ALA A 12 -31.49 -37.95 -18.13
CA ALA A 12 -31.94 -36.62 -17.71
C ALA A 12 -31.72 -36.37 -16.21
N ILE A 13 -31.82 -37.41 -15.38
CA ILE A 13 -31.54 -37.31 -13.93
C ILE A 13 -30.03 -37.17 -13.68
N VAL A 14 -29.18 -37.91 -14.37
CA VAL A 14 -27.73 -37.82 -14.25
C VAL A 14 -27.21 -36.48 -14.74
N LEU A 15 -27.82 -35.90 -15.81
CA LEU A 15 -27.44 -34.60 -16.32
C LEU A 15 -27.85 -33.43 -15.40
N ARG A 16 -28.84 -33.62 -14.52
CA ARG A 16 -29.24 -32.61 -13.55
C ARG A 16 -28.44 -32.66 -12.23
N LEU A 17 -27.71 -33.75 -11.96
CA LEU A 17 -26.83 -33.83 -10.79
C LEU A 17 -25.44 -33.21 -11.01
N SER A 18 -25.04 -32.89 -12.25
CA SER A 18 -23.74 -32.32 -12.53
C SER A 18 -23.71 -30.78 -12.57
N ALA A 19 -24.87 -30.11 -12.33
CA ALA A 19 -24.97 -28.67 -12.34
C ALA A 19 -24.90 -27.97 -10.96
N SER A 20 -24.68 -28.75 -9.89
CA SER A 20 -24.70 -28.21 -8.52
C SER A 20 -23.39 -28.38 -7.73
N ALA A 21 -22.26 -28.57 -8.41
CA ALA A 21 -20.99 -28.79 -7.74
C ALA A 21 -19.95 -27.68 -7.95
N PHE A 22 -20.39 -26.49 -8.27
CA PHE A 22 -19.59 -25.29 -8.00
C PHE A 22 -20.29 -24.47 -6.91
N ALA A 23 -20.54 -25.12 -5.78
CA ALA A 23 -20.68 -24.37 -4.55
C ALA A 23 -19.32 -23.67 -4.37
N ASP A 24 -19.32 -22.34 -4.50
CA ASP A 24 -18.26 -21.49 -4.03
C ASP A 24 -18.00 -21.92 -2.58
N ASN A 25 -16.87 -22.60 -2.34
CA ASN A 25 -16.55 -23.25 -1.05
C ASN A 25 -16.33 -22.24 0.09
N GLY A 26 -16.93 -21.05 0.01
CA GLY A 26 -16.80 -20.01 1.04
C GLY A 26 -15.37 -19.46 1.16
N GLY A 27 -14.54 -19.67 0.14
CA GLY A 27 -13.18 -19.15 0.06
C GLY A 27 -13.20 -17.62 -0.03
N ILE A 28 -12.30 -16.98 0.68
CA ILE A 28 -12.11 -15.52 0.60
C ILE A 28 -11.69 -15.17 -0.83
N LYS A 29 -12.29 -14.12 -1.38
CA LYS A 29 -11.95 -13.60 -2.70
C LYS A 29 -11.58 -12.15 -2.60
N ILE A 30 -10.28 -11.84 -2.70
CA ILE A 30 -9.78 -10.47 -2.79
C ILE A 30 -10.37 -9.83 -4.06
N THR A 31 -11.01 -8.67 -3.92
CA THR A 31 -11.62 -7.92 -5.00
C THR A 31 -10.93 -6.59 -5.28
N LYS A 32 -10.16 -6.08 -4.30
CA LYS A 32 -9.34 -4.89 -4.43
C LYS A 32 -8.08 -5.02 -3.57
N ASN A 33 -6.93 -4.87 -4.18
CA ASN A 33 -5.66 -4.66 -3.49
C ASN A 33 -5.47 -3.15 -3.20
N PRO A 34 -4.75 -2.77 -2.13
CA PRO A 34 -4.29 -1.41 -1.96
C PRO A 34 -3.30 -1.05 -3.07
N SER A 35 -3.18 0.23 -3.37
CA SER A 35 -2.21 0.80 -4.32
C SER A 35 -1.18 1.63 -3.57
N ASP A 36 -0.02 1.79 -4.18
CA ASP A 36 1.00 2.70 -3.69
C ASP A 36 0.46 4.13 -3.61
N GLU A 37 0.91 4.88 -2.60
CA GLU A 37 0.46 6.22 -2.28
C GLU A 37 1.66 7.17 -2.18
N ASP A 38 1.59 8.28 -2.92
CA ASP A 38 2.61 9.33 -2.96
C ASP A 38 2.10 10.59 -2.25
N HIS A 39 2.73 10.99 -1.15
CA HIS A 39 2.26 12.11 -0.33
C HIS A 39 3.39 13.03 0.12
N PHE A 40 3.07 14.31 0.27
CA PHE A 40 3.92 15.25 0.99
C PHE A 40 3.77 15.09 2.50
N ILE A 41 4.81 15.46 3.26
CA ILE A 41 4.77 15.46 4.72
C ILE A 41 3.56 16.27 5.20
N GLY A 42 2.79 15.71 6.14
CA GLY A 42 1.61 16.33 6.72
C GLY A 42 0.29 16.02 6.00
N GLU A 43 0.32 15.40 4.82
CA GLU A 43 -0.88 14.98 4.10
C GLU A 43 -1.51 13.71 4.69
N THR A 44 -2.58 13.26 4.07
CA THR A 44 -3.32 12.05 4.46
C THR A 44 -3.17 10.99 3.38
N ALA A 45 -2.64 9.82 3.75
CA ALA A 45 -2.63 8.63 2.93
C ALA A 45 -3.83 7.71 3.26
N ALA A 46 -4.35 6.98 2.26
CA ALA A 46 -5.49 6.08 2.43
C ALA A 46 -5.35 4.79 1.60
N PHE A 47 -5.03 3.70 2.26
CA PHE A 47 -4.92 2.37 1.63
C PHE A 47 -6.27 1.68 1.65
N VAL A 48 -6.77 1.28 0.47
CA VAL A 48 -8.09 0.65 0.31
C VAL A 48 -7.97 -0.77 -0.19
N ALA A 49 -8.48 -1.72 0.60
CA ALA A 49 -8.58 -3.14 0.26
C ALA A 49 -10.03 -3.61 0.32
N ASN A 50 -10.38 -4.64 -0.44
CA ASN A 50 -11.70 -5.25 -0.35
C ASN A 50 -11.64 -6.74 -0.71
N ALA A 51 -12.55 -7.51 -0.10
CA ALA A 51 -12.74 -8.91 -0.38
C ALA A 51 -14.22 -9.29 -0.28
N ARG A 52 -14.55 -10.53 -0.67
CA ARG A 52 -15.84 -11.16 -0.44
C ARG A 52 -15.67 -12.35 0.49
N GLN A 53 -16.74 -12.74 1.19
CA GLN A 53 -16.80 -13.94 2.02
C GLN A 53 -15.82 -13.95 3.20
N TYR A 54 -15.57 -12.79 3.80
CA TYR A 54 -14.78 -12.64 5.00
C TYR A 54 -15.65 -12.24 6.21
N SER A 55 -15.18 -12.52 7.41
CA SER A 55 -15.77 -12.10 8.69
C SER A 55 -14.78 -11.33 9.57
N GLY A 56 -13.49 -11.41 9.28
CA GLY A 56 -12.42 -10.69 9.97
C GLY A 56 -11.53 -9.94 8.97
N ILE A 57 -10.97 -8.82 9.42
CA ILE A 57 -10.04 -7.99 8.66
C ILE A 57 -8.94 -7.49 9.59
N THR A 58 -7.70 -7.48 9.11
CA THR A 58 -6.53 -7.01 9.85
C THR A 58 -5.54 -6.39 8.88
N TRP A 59 -5.07 -5.19 9.19
CA TRP A 59 -3.97 -4.55 8.47
C TRP A 59 -2.64 -4.88 9.13
N THR A 60 -1.63 -5.12 8.31
CA THR A 60 -0.24 -5.33 8.71
C THR A 60 0.62 -4.27 8.06
N VAL A 61 1.55 -3.74 8.82
CA VAL A 61 2.56 -2.76 8.38
C VAL A 61 3.91 -3.46 8.28
N VAL A 62 4.66 -3.16 7.24
CA VAL A 62 6.00 -3.69 7.01
C VAL A 62 6.94 -2.51 6.83
N ASP A 63 8.02 -2.44 7.59
CA ASP A 63 9.01 -1.39 7.43
C ASP A 63 9.91 -1.61 6.20
N PRO A 64 10.77 -0.66 5.84
CA PRO A 64 11.70 -0.81 4.72
C PRO A 64 12.66 -2.00 4.87
N ASP A 65 12.99 -2.41 6.10
CA ASP A 65 13.89 -3.53 6.40
C ASP A 65 13.17 -4.89 6.38
N GLY A 66 11.83 -4.90 6.29
CA GLY A 66 11.00 -6.10 6.19
C GLY A 66 10.43 -6.61 7.50
N TYR A 67 10.59 -5.88 8.62
CA TYR A 67 9.94 -6.23 9.88
C TYR A 67 8.45 -5.91 9.83
N ARG A 68 7.65 -6.76 10.45
CA ARG A 68 6.18 -6.67 10.45
C ARG A 68 5.67 -6.17 11.78
N TYR A 69 4.70 -5.26 11.71
CA TYR A 69 4.06 -4.62 12.86
C TYR A 69 2.55 -4.67 12.73
N THR A 70 1.87 -4.67 13.86
CA THR A 70 0.46 -4.33 13.93
C THR A 70 0.27 -2.83 13.71
N VAL A 71 -0.95 -2.40 13.38
CA VAL A 71 -1.27 -0.97 13.26
C VAL A 71 -1.12 -0.26 14.60
N ASP A 72 -1.35 -0.95 15.73
CA ASP A 72 -1.17 -0.37 17.07
C ASP A 72 0.30 -0.10 17.39
N GLU A 73 1.20 -1.02 17.05
CA GLU A 73 2.64 -0.80 17.16
C GLU A 73 3.09 0.36 16.28
N PHE A 74 2.62 0.40 15.03
CA PHE A 74 2.92 1.49 14.11
C PHE A 74 2.43 2.85 14.64
N ARG A 75 1.23 2.93 15.24
CA ARG A 75 0.75 4.14 15.92
C ARG A 75 1.71 4.61 17.01
N SER A 76 2.32 3.69 17.76
CA SER A 76 3.23 4.04 18.87
C SER A 76 4.52 4.67 18.38
N PHE A 77 4.97 4.35 17.15
CA PHE A 77 6.16 4.96 16.54
C PHE A 77 5.89 6.40 16.05
N PHE A 78 4.63 6.70 15.69
CA PHE A 78 4.23 7.99 15.11
C PHE A 78 3.08 8.65 15.91
N PRO A 79 3.34 9.08 17.15
CA PRO A 79 2.29 9.60 18.04
C PRO A 79 1.65 10.90 17.56
N ASN A 80 2.30 11.61 16.63
CA ASN A 80 1.78 12.84 16.02
C ASN A 80 0.92 12.58 14.77
N SER A 81 0.83 11.33 14.31
CA SER A 81 -0.03 10.91 13.19
C SER A 81 -1.30 10.27 13.74
N TYR A 82 -2.45 10.61 13.16
CA TYR A 82 -3.70 9.95 13.50
C TYR A 82 -3.96 8.81 12.51
N ILE A 83 -3.85 7.57 12.98
CA ILE A 83 -4.01 6.36 12.18
C ILE A 83 -5.30 5.65 12.59
N SER A 84 -6.18 5.34 11.62
CA SER A 84 -7.49 4.76 11.86
C SER A 84 -7.88 3.79 10.74
N GLY A 85 -8.93 3.00 10.98
CA GLY A 85 -9.48 2.07 9.97
C GLY A 85 -8.84 0.69 9.97
N ASP A 86 -8.05 0.33 10.97
CA ASP A 86 -7.35 -0.95 11.12
C ASP A 86 -8.27 -2.19 11.11
N THR A 87 -9.54 -2.01 11.45
CA THR A 87 -10.61 -3.05 11.41
C THR A 87 -11.58 -2.86 10.25
N THR A 88 -11.23 -2.05 9.26
CA THR A 88 -12.05 -1.78 8.07
C THR A 88 -11.26 -2.00 6.79
N GLY A 89 -11.93 -2.00 5.65
CA GLY A 89 -11.29 -2.08 4.32
C GLY A 89 -10.47 -0.84 3.92
N THR A 90 -10.38 0.19 4.78
CA THR A 90 -9.64 1.42 4.49
C THR A 90 -8.81 1.81 5.70
N LEU A 91 -7.49 1.73 5.56
CA LEU A 91 -6.54 2.25 6.54
C LEU A 91 -6.20 3.70 6.17
N ILE A 92 -6.38 4.62 7.11
CA ILE A 92 -6.15 6.06 6.93
C ILE A 92 -5.01 6.50 7.84
N ILE A 93 -4.04 7.22 7.30
CA ILE A 93 -2.90 7.80 8.01
C ILE A 93 -2.94 9.31 7.78
N ASN A 94 -3.43 10.06 8.78
CA ASN A 94 -3.39 11.52 8.74
C ASN A 94 -2.06 12.02 9.26
N ASN A 95 -1.54 13.08 8.65
CA ASN A 95 -0.25 13.68 8.98
C ASN A 95 0.90 12.69 8.78
N VAL A 96 1.11 12.27 7.53
CA VAL A 96 2.23 11.39 7.18
C VAL A 96 3.56 12.05 7.51
N HIS A 97 4.50 11.27 8.05
CA HIS A 97 5.80 11.74 8.51
C HIS A 97 6.91 11.31 7.54
N ALA A 98 8.02 12.06 7.51
CA ALA A 98 9.18 11.74 6.66
C ALA A 98 9.70 10.30 6.86
N ASP A 99 9.74 9.85 8.11
CA ASP A 99 10.25 8.52 8.49
C ASP A 99 9.29 7.38 8.11
N MET A 100 8.12 7.68 7.52
CA MET A 100 7.20 6.69 6.97
C MET A 100 7.51 6.30 5.52
N ASP A 101 8.51 6.92 4.90
CA ASP A 101 8.90 6.60 3.53
C ASP A 101 9.35 5.14 3.38
N GLY A 102 8.82 4.46 2.36
CA GLY A 102 9.11 3.06 2.09
C GLY A 102 8.38 2.05 2.98
N TYR A 103 7.56 2.47 3.95
CA TYR A 103 6.68 1.55 4.66
C TYR A 103 5.64 0.95 3.73
N ARG A 104 5.31 -0.33 3.94
CA ARG A 104 4.36 -1.10 3.11
C ARG A 104 3.18 -1.56 3.95
N PHE A 105 2.02 -1.62 3.33
CA PHE A 105 0.76 -1.96 3.98
C PHE A 105 0.03 -3.03 3.19
N PHE A 106 -0.47 -4.04 3.88
CA PHE A 106 -1.35 -5.05 3.29
C PHE A 106 -2.46 -5.43 4.27
N CYS A 107 -3.55 -5.93 3.71
CA CYS A 107 -4.73 -6.32 4.46
C CYS A 107 -4.93 -7.83 4.38
N THR A 108 -5.15 -8.47 5.52
CA THR A 108 -5.53 -9.88 5.63
C THR A 108 -7.02 -9.99 5.96
N PHE A 109 -7.74 -10.69 5.12
CA PHE A 109 -9.15 -11.05 5.33
C PHE A 109 -9.22 -12.48 5.83
N SER A 110 -10.11 -12.78 6.79
CA SER A 110 -10.26 -14.10 7.39
C SER A 110 -11.72 -14.51 7.53
N ASN A 111 -11.97 -15.82 7.53
CA ASN A 111 -13.24 -16.44 7.87
C ASN A 111 -13.00 -17.83 8.50
N SER A 112 -14.06 -18.61 8.74
CA SER A 112 -13.96 -19.97 9.32
C SER A 112 -13.18 -20.96 8.44
N ASN A 113 -12.99 -20.69 7.16
CA ASN A 113 -12.32 -21.57 6.20
C ASN A 113 -10.85 -21.21 5.98
N GLY A 114 -10.37 -20.07 6.51
CA GLY A 114 -8.98 -19.64 6.40
C GLY A 114 -8.80 -18.13 6.32
N ALA A 115 -7.66 -17.73 5.81
CA ALA A 115 -7.31 -16.34 5.60
C ALA A 115 -6.63 -16.14 4.22
N ASP A 116 -6.82 -14.96 3.63
CA ASP A 116 -6.16 -14.53 2.40
C ASP A 116 -5.72 -13.08 2.53
N SER A 117 -4.60 -12.72 1.91
CA SER A 117 -4.01 -11.39 2.04
C SER A 117 -3.89 -10.70 0.69
N THR A 118 -4.05 -9.38 0.70
CA THR A 118 -3.78 -8.53 -0.46
C THR A 118 -2.28 -8.50 -0.78
N THR A 119 -1.93 -7.94 -1.93
CA THR A 119 -0.57 -7.47 -2.19
C THR A 119 -0.22 -6.32 -1.24
N GLU A 120 1.08 -6.10 -1.03
CA GLU A 120 1.60 -4.95 -0.32
C GLU A 120 1.48 -3.69 -1.19
N ALA A 121 1.24 -2.53 -0.57
CA ALA A 121 1.29 -1.21 -1.18
C ALA A 121 2.26 -0.33 -0.40
N VAL A 122 3.03 0.49 -1.09
CA VAL A 122 4.11 1.32 -0.53
C VAL A 122 3.61 2.74 -0.26
N LEU A 123 4.02 3.32 0.84
CA LEU A 123 3.91 4.76 1.08
C LEU A 123 5.22 5.44 0.67
N HIS A 124 5.13 6.35 -0.27
CA HIS A 124 6.24 7.19 -0.70
C HIS A 124 6.06 8.61 -0.18
N ILE A 125 7.09 9.15 0.45
CA ILE A 125 7.09 10.53 0.92
C ILE A 125 7.83 11.40 -0.09
N ILE A 126 7.09 12.33 -0.68
CA ILE A 126 7.63 13.31 -1.62
C ILE A 126 8.21 14.47 -0.82
N TYR A 127 9.50 14.70 -0.99
CA TYR A 127 10.15 15.87 -0.41
C TYR A 127 9.99 17.05 -1.39
N GLN A 128 9.29 18.10 -0.95
CA GLN A 128 9.40 19.36 -1.66
C GLN A 128 10.83 19.85 -1.49
N GLY A 129 11.61 19.82 -2.56
CA GLY A 129 12.90 20.50 -2.60
C GLY A 129 12.66 21.99 -2.35
N LYS A 130 12.78 22.42 -1.10
CA LYS A 130 12.97 23.83 -0.80
C LYS A 130 14.27 24.18 -1.52
N THR A 131 14.19 24.94 -2.60
CA THR A 131 15.31 25.74 -3.06
C THR A 131 15.67 26.61 -1.88
N LEU A 132 16.73 26.24 -1.16
CA LEU A 132 17.29 27.10 -0.14
C LEU A 132 17.79 28.32 -0.92
N ASP A 133 17.08 29.43 -0.82
CA ASP A 133 17.57 30.71 -1.31
C ASP A 133 18.67 31.15 -0.33
N ILE A 134 19.88 30.58 -0.53
CA ILE A 134 21.04 30.92 0.29
C ILE A 134 21.59 32.26 -0.27
N PRO A 135 21.56 33.32 0.54
CA PRO A 135 22.15 34.59 0.11
C PRO A 135 23.57 34.33 -0.41
N GLN A 136 23.89 34.90 -1.58
CA GLN A 136 25.19 34.66 -2.25
C GLN A 136 26.42 34.88 -1.32
N GLY A 137 26.32 35.80 -0.36
CA GLY A 137 27.38 36.01 0.64
C GLY A 137 27.63 34.83 1.57
N LEU A 138 26.56 34.09 1.91
CA LEU A 138 26.66 32.92 2.78
C LEU A 138 27.26 31.71 2.07
N LEU A 139 27.03 31.58 0.76
CA LEU A 139 27.62 30.51 -0.08
C LEU A 139 29.14 30.65 -0.19
N MET A 140 29.67 31.88 -0.20
CA MET A 140 31.12 32.12 -0.26
C MET A 140 31.86 31.65 0.98
N ASP A 141 31.18 31.66 2.16
CA ASP A 141 31.75 31.23 3.43
C ASP A 141 31.61 29.70 3.63
N LEU A 142 30.58 29.07 3.04
CA LEU A 142 30.28 27.63 3.25
C LEU A 142 30.90 26.71 2.20
N VAL A 143 31.24 27.23 1.00
CA VAL A 143 31.77 26.41 -0.10
C VAL A 143 33.13 26.95 -0.51
N PRO A 144 34.23 26.38 -0.03
CA PRO A 144 35.59 26.78 -0.44
C PRO A 144 35.71 26.71 -1.98
N GLY A 145 36.11 27.83 -2.59
CA GLY A 145 36.27 27.93 -4.05
C GLY A 145 35.02 28.34 -4.82
N TYR A 146 33.91 28.66 -4.14
CA TYR A 146 32.74 29.26 -4.77
C TYR A 146 33.12 30.61 -5.35
N ARG A 147 32.88 30.82 -6.64
CA ARG A 147 32.99 32.14 -7.31
C ARG A 147 31.79 32.30 -8.21
N PRO A 148 31.04 33.42 -8.09
CA PRO A 148 30.01 33.74 -9.06
C PRO A 148 30.64 34.02 -10.42
N ASP A 149 30.05 33.52 -11.50
CA ASP A 149 30.40 33.92 -12.85
C ASP A 149 30.16 35.42 -13.02
N PRO A 150 31.19 36.23 -13.35
CA PRO A 150 31.05 37.67 -13.42
C PRO A 150 30.11 38.16 -14.53
N THR A 151 29.76 37.28 -15.49
CA THR A 151 28.89 37.62 -16.63
C THR A 151 27.45 37.25 -16.38
N THR A 152 27.19 36.11 -15.72
CA THR A 152 25.84 35.54 -15.53
C THR A 152 25.35 35.64 -14.08
N GLY A 153 26.24 35.89 -13.11
CA GLY A 153 25.95 35.84 -11.69
C GLY A 153 25.65 34.40 -11.16
N GLN A 154 25.77 33.39 -12.03
CA GLN A 154 25.51 32.00 -11.65
C GLN A 154 26.70 31.41 -10.88
N PRO A 155 26.47 30.47 -9.94
CA PRO A 155 27.54 29.82 -9.21
C PRO A 155 28.40 28.96 -10.14
N THR A 156 29.70 29.20 -10.15
CA THR A 156 30.69 28.28 -10.73
C THR A 156 31.29 27.44 -9.62
N TYR A 157 31.10 26.12 -9.68
CA TYR A 157 31.74 25.17 -8.76
C TYR A 157 33.06 24.69 -9.35
N PRO A 158 34.13 24.57 -8.55
CA PRO A 158 35.34 23.89 -9.02
C PRO A 158 34.97 22.44 -9.39
N ALA A 159 35.49 21.95 -10.52
CA ALA A 159 35.29 20.57 -10.94
C ALA A 159 35.79 19.65 -9.82
N MET A 160 34.90 18.93 -9.19
CA MET A 160 35.27 17.85 -8.28
C MET A 160 35.68 16.66 -9.14
N TYR A 161 36.98 16.35 -9.15
CA TYR A 161 37.49 15.10 -9.72
C TYR A 161 37.26 14.00 -8.69
N TRP A 162 36.47 13.01 -9.09
CA TRP A 162 36.26 11.73 -8.37
C TRP A 162 37.37 10.74 -8.72
#